data_2331299e8ef7c52c89ba9032fe35d518
#
_entry.id   2331299e8ef7c52c89ba9032fe35d518
#
_cell.length_a   1.000
_cell.length_b   1.000
_cell.length_c   1.000
_cell.angle_alpha   90.00
_cell.angle_beta   90.00
_cell.angle_gamma   90.00
#
_symmetry.space_group_name_H-M   'P 1'
#
loop_
_entity.id
_entity.type
_entity.pdbx_description
1 polymer ?
#
loop_
_entity_poly.entity_id
_entity_poly.type
_entity_poly.pdbx_seq_one_letter_code
_entity_poly.pdbx_strand_id
1 'polypeptide(L)'
;MTIGALIDKEDAFEIVRDKLGLILATESAAQQALATAGGEDPDLWKLRVYIERSNPWEAFRGAPSDRSPIVNVRVDNIDFPKSKGNVVSRQEATTTYNIDVYGLGVSADVIAGGHTPGDSGAALTVHRGVRLVRNILMAAHYVYLDLEYTNGDRVVSGRWMRTIPMYQPQIDNRAIEQVYAARLALDVSFNEYSPQVTDEHDVLELISVDVKRTGDGQIIAEADFDYSTP
;
A
#
# COMPACT_ATOMS: atom_id res chain seq x y z
N MET A 1 2.54 -13.60 -38.85
CA MET A 1 3.37 -13.78 -37.62
C MET A 1 2.48 -13.40 -36.46
N THR A 2 2.14 -14.31 -35.59
CA THR A 2 1.32 -14.06 -34.39
C THR A 2 2.24 -13.89 -33.20
N ILE A 3 1.85 -12.98 -32.28
CA ILE A 3 2.45 -12.92 -30.96
C ILE A 3 2.23 -14.27 -30.28
N GLY A 4 3.20 -14.78 -29.55
CA GLY A 4 3.05 -15.97 -28.72
C GLY A 4 1.94 -15.80 -27.66
N ALA A 5 1.67 -16.82 -26.89
CA ALA A 5 0.68 -16.72 -25.82
C ALA A 5 1.10 -15.63 -24.80
N LEU A 6 0.24 -14.63 -24.64
CA LEU A 6 0.39 -13.61 -23.59
C LEU A 6 -0.32 -14.15 -22.34
N ILE A 7 0.44 -14.74 -21.43
CA ILE A 7 -0.11 -15.41 -20.22
C ILE A 7 0.32 -14.66 -18.96
N ASP A 8 0.48 -13.36 -19.01
CA ASP A 8 0.77 -12.59 -17.82
C ASP A 8 -0.48 -12.53 -16.95
N LYS A 9 -0.35 -12.94 -15.71
CA LYS A 9 -1.43 -12.89 -14.72
C LYS A 9 -1.54 -11.53 -14.09
N GLU A 10 -0.41 -10.85 -13.91
CA GLU A 10 -0.30 -9.53 -13.28
C GLU A 10 0.84 -8.75 -13.91
N ASP A 11 0.61 -7.46 -14.13
CA ASP A 11 1.65 -6.54 -14.56
C ASP A 11 2.46 -6.01 -13.36
N ALA A 12 3.66 -5.48 -13.62
CA ALA A 12 4.56 -4.96 -12.59
C ALA A 12 3.88 -3.91 -11.68
N PHE A 13 2.98 -3.08 -12.22
CA PHE A 13 2.25 -2.09 -11.42
C PHE A 13 1.26 -2.73 -10.43
N GLU A 14 0.65 -3.87 -10.77
CA GLU A 14 -0.25 -4.60 -9.89
C GLU A 14 0.52 -5.26 -8.76
N ILE A 15 1.65 -5.88 -9.10
CA ILE A 15 2.57 -6.49 -8.13
C ILE A 15 3.06 -5.45 -7.10
N VAL A 16 3.46 -4.28 -7.57
CA VAL A 16 3.88 -3.16 -6.69
C VAL A 16 2.72 -2.71 -5.80
N ARG A 17 1.50 -2.59 -6.35
CA ARG A 17 0.29 -2.25 -5.57
C ARG A 17 0.07 -3.24 -4.43
N ASP A 18 0.10 -4.51 -4.74
CA ASP A 18 -0.16 -5.58 -3.78
C ASP A 18 0.94 -5.65 -2.73
N LYS A 19 2.20 -5.47 -3.14
CA LYS A 19 3.31 -5.37 -2.20
C LYS A 19 3.20 -4.17 -1.25
N LEU A 20 2.75 -3.01 -1.74
CA LEU A 20 2.48 -1.85 -0.88
C LEU A 20 1.42 -2.18 0.18
N GLY A 21 0.34 -2.84 -0.21
CA GLY A 21 -0.69 -3.31 0.73
C GLY A 21 -0.13 -4.29 1.76
N LEU A 22 0.65 -5.26 1.31
CA LEU A 22 1.29 -6.25 2.18
C LEU A 22 2.25 -5.60 3.19
N ILE A 23 3.13 -4.71 2.73
CA ILE A 23 4.06 -3.98 3.61
C ILE A 23 3.28 -3.24 4.72
N LEU A 24 2.24 -2.49 4.35
CA LEU A 24 1.45 -1.74 5.32
C LEU A 24 0.76 -2.63 6.35
N ALA A 25 0.20 -3.75 5.92
CA ALA A 25 -0.47 -4.70 6.80
C ALA A 25 0.52 -5.39 7.75
N THR A 26 1.64 -5.88 7.21
CA THR A 26 2.67 -6.60 7.97
C THR A 26 3.34 -5.69 9.00
N GLU A 27 3.75 -4.50 8.60
CA GLU A 27 4.38 -3.55 9.51
C GLU A 27 3.41 -3.04 10.59
N SER A 28 2.15 -2.79 10.23
CA SER A 28 1.13 -2.47 11.23
C SER A 28 1.02 -3.57 12.29
N ALA A 29 0.98 -4.83 11.89
CA ALA A 29 0.93 -5.96 12.80
C ALA A 29 2.19 -6.08 13.67
N ALA A 30 3.37 -5.87 13.08
CA ALA A 30 4.64 -5.88 13.81
C ALA A 30 4.70 -4.76 14.86
N GLN A 31 4.25 -3.55 14.52
CA GLN A 31 4.21 -2.43 15.45
C GLN A 31 3.20 -2.66 16.59
N GLN A 32 2.06 -3.29 16.32
CA GLN A 32 1.12 -3.71 17.36
C GLN A 32 1.76 -4.71 18.35
N ALA A 33 2.52 -5.68 17.84
CA ALA A 33 3.23 -6.64 18.69
C ALA A 33 4.29 -5.95 19.56
N LEU A 34 5.05 -5.01 19.02
CA LEU A 34 6.03 -4.21 19.76
C LEU A 34 5.36 -3.34 20.84
N ALA A 35 4.25 -2.68 20.51
CA ALA A 35 3.48 -1.89 21.46
C ALA A 35 2.98 -2.77 22.63
N THR A 36 2.42 -3.94 22.32
CA THR A 36 1.97 -4.89 23.33
C THR A 36 3.12 -5.33 24.24
N ALA A 37 4.27 -5.64 23.68
CA ALA A 37 5.46 -6.01 24.45
C ALA A 37 5.99 -4.87 25.33
N GLY A 38 5.83 -3.62 24.86
CA GLY A 38 6.18 -2.40 25.58
C GLY A 38 5.15 -1.95 26.62
N GLY A 39 3.99 -2.60 26.70
CA GLY A 39 2.89 -2.20 27.58
C GLY A 39 2.12 -0.98 27.09
N GLU A 40 2.24 -0.65 25.79
CA GLU A 40 1.49 0.41 25.11
C GLU A 40 0.22 -0.15 24.47
N ASP A 41 -0.72 0.74 24.14
CA ASP A 41 -1.96 0.37 23.46
C ASP A 41 -1.69 -0.03 21.99
N PRO A 42 -1.84 -1.32 21.61
CA PRO A 42 -1.59 -1.77 20.25
C PRO A 42 -2.57 -1.16 19.22
N ASP A 43 -3.76 -0.74 19.60
CA ASP A 43 -4.74 -0.15 18.68
C ASP A 43 -4.28 1.19 18.10
N LEU A 44 -3.30 1.83 18.74
CA LEU A 44 -2.66 3.03 18.19
C LEU A 44 -1.87 2.77 16.91
N TRP A 45 -1.45 1.52 16.68
CA TRP A 45 -0.61 1.09 15.56
C TRP A 45 -1.37 0.28 14.51
N LYS A 46 -2.65 0.04 14.74
CA LYS A 46 -3.50 -0.77 13.88
C LYS A 46 -3.94 -0.01 12.64
N LEU A 47 -3.74 -0.65 11.47
CA LEU A 47 -4.29 -0.23 10.18
C LEU A 47 -5.15 -1.36 9.60
N ARG A 48 -6.27 -1.00 8.99
CA ARG A 48 -7.09 -1.92 8.19
C ARG A 48 -6.81 -1.68 6.73
N VAL A 49 -6.00 -2.52 6.11
CA VAL A 49 -5.50 -2.33 4.75
C VAL A 49 -6.41 -3.03 3.74
N TYR A 50 -6.77 -2.31 2.69
CA TYR A 50 -7.54 -2.80 1.53
C TYR A 50 -6.84 -2.39 0.25
N ILE A 51 -7.13 -3.12 -0.82
CA ILE A 51 -6.61 -2.87 -2.16
C ILE A 51 -7.80 -2.64 -3.10
N GLU A 52 -7.75 -1.61 -3.93
CA GLU A 52 -8.72 -1.24 -4.99
C GLU A 52 -10.19 -1.24 -4.54
N ARG A 53 -10.44 -0.97 -3.26
CA ARG A 53 -11.81 -0.91 -2.77
C ARG A 53 -12.47 0.41 -3.12
N SER A 54 -13.65 0.38 -3.75
CA SER A 54 -14.36 1.58 -4.20
C SER A 54 -14.87 2.44 -3.04
N ASN A 55 -15.42 1.80 -1.99
CA ASN A 55 -15.98 2.47 -0.82
C ASN A 55 -15.38 1.91 0.47
N PRO A 56 -14.09 2.14 0.74
CA PRO A 56 -13.41 1.51 1.88
C PRO A 56 -14.00 1.93 3.24
N TRP A 57 -14.57 3.12 3.37
CA TRP A 57 -15.21 3.62 4.60
C TRP A 57 -16.45 2.82 5.03
N GLU A 58 -17.08 2.04 4.12
CA GLU A 58 -18.19 1.16 4.50
C GLU A 58 -17.77 0.08 5.51
N ALA A 59 -16.47 -0.22 5.59
CA ALA A 59 -15.96 -1.17 6.58
C ALA A 59 -16.12 -0.66 8.03
N PHE A 60 -16.30 0.63 8.26
CA PHE A 60 -16.67 1.15 9.58
C PHE A 60 -18.07 0.71 10.03
N ARG A 61 -19.00 0.50 9.08
CA ARG A 61 -20.35 0.00 9.38
C ARG A 61 -20.35 -1.48 9.73
N GLY A 62 -19.47 -2.27 9.10
CA GLY A 62 -19.35 -3.71 9.34
C GLY A 62 -18.69 -4.05 10.69
N ALA A 63 -17.89 -3.15 11.23
CA ALA A 63 -17.20 -3.32 12.51
C ALA A 63 -17.21 -2.01 13.31
N PRO A 64 -18.37 -1.61 13.89
CA PRO A 64 -18.53 -0.31 14.54
C PRO A 64 -17.66 -0.12 15.80
N SER A 65 -17.22 -1.19 16.42
CA SER A 65 -16.27 -1.16 17.55
C SER A 65 -14.82 -0.95 17.12
N ASP A 66 -14.45 -1.30 15.88
CA ASP A 66 -13.09 -1.12 15.36
C ASP A 66 -13.01 0.21 14.61
N ARG A 67 -12.39 1.19 15.24
CA ARG A 67 -12.19 2.54 14.72
C ARG A 67 -10.79 2.80 14.20
N SER A 68 -10.02 1.76 14.03
CA SER A 68 -8.68 1.87 13.46
C SER A 68 -8.74 2.50 12.07
N PRO A 69 -7.75 3.31 11.67
CA PRO A 69 -7.72 3.89 10.34
C PRO A 69 -7.83 2.82 9.25
N ILE A 70 -8.62 3.11 8.24
CA ILE A 70 -8.70 2.31 7.03
C ILE A 70 -7.73 2.88 6.03
N VAL A 71 -6.92 2.02 5.42
CA VAL A 71 -5.98 2.36 4.35
C VAL A 71 -6.40 1.63 3.09
N ASN A 72 -6.53 2.34 1.99
CA ASN A 72 -6.86 1.76 0.68
C ASN A 72 -5.78 2.11 -0.33
N VAL A 73 -5.08 1.10 -0.84
CA VAL A 73 -4.05 1.25 -1.86
C VAL A 73 -4.70 1.05 -3.23
N ARG A 74 -4.52 1.99 -4.14
CA ARG A 74 -5.04 1.88 -5.51
C ARG A 74 -4.10 2.51 -6.52
N VAL A 75 -4.15 2.02 -7.74
CA VAL A 75 -3.47 2.62 -8.88
C VAL A 75 -4.25 3.87 -9.31
N ASP A 76 -3.54 4.95 -9.59
CA ASP A 76 -4.12 6.19 -10.14
C ASP A 76 -3.85 6.30 -11.64
N ASN A 77 -2.58 6.28 -12.01
CA ASN A 77 -2.16 6.34 -13.41
C ASN A 77 -0.80 5.67 -13.59
N ILE A 78 -0.51 5.32 -14.83
CA ILE A 78 0.78 4.79 -15.27
C ILE A 78 1.28 5.70 -16.39
N ASP A 79 2.47 6.24 -16.22
CA ASP A 79 3.16 7.07 -17.20
C ASP A 79 4.33 6.30 -17.81
N PHE A 80 4.41 6.33 -19.14
CA PHE A 80 5.53 5.81 -19.89
C PHE A 80 6.32 6.97 -20.51
N PRO A 81 7.28 7.54 -19.77
CA PRO A 81 8.03 8.69 -20.25
C PRO A 81 8.87 8.32 -21.47
N LYS A 82 8.95 9.23 -22.45
CA LYS A 82 9.88 9.11 -23.57
C LYS A 82 11.29 9.36 -23.07
N SER A 83 11.93 8.35 -22.51
CA SER A 83 13.31 8.46 -22.06
C SER A 83 14.29 7.94 -23.11
N LYS A 84 15.51 8.50 -23.13
CA LYS A 84 16.59 8.00 -24.00
C LYS A 84 17.08 6.60 -23.59
N GLY A 85 16.70 6.13 -22.41
CA GLY A 85 17.06 4.81 -21.90
C GLY A 85 16.10 3.72 -22.31
N ASN A 86 14.96 4.06 -22.95
CA ASN A 86 14.03 3.05 -23.44
C ASN A 86 14.61 2.34 -24.66
N VAL A 87 14.64 1.03 -24.60
CA VAL A 87 15.01 0.16 -25.71
C VAL A 87 13.79 -0.62 -26.19
N VAL A 88 13.89 -1.28 -27.33
CA VAL A 88 12.77 -2.01 -27.92
C VAL A 88 12.17 -3.07 -26.98
N SER A 89 13.01 -3.67 -26.14
CA SER A 89 12.63 -4.73 -25.21
C SER A 89 12.26 -4.25 -23.81
N ARG A 90 12.49 -2.96 -23.49
CA ARG A 90 12.28 -2.41 -22.15
C ARG A 90 11.85 -0.97 -22.21
N GLN A 91 10.85 -0.62 -21.45
CA GLN A 91 10.37 0.74 -21.28
C GLN A 91 10.27 1.07 -19.78
N GLU A 92 10.79 2.24 -19.39
CA GLU A 92 10.60 2.76 -18.05
C GLU A 92 9.13 3.17 -17.87
N ALA A 93 8.56 2.78 -16.75
CA ALA A 93 7.22 3.17 -16.33
C ALA A 93 7.29 3.85 -14.96
N THR A 94 6.41 4.81 -14.74
CA THR A 94 6.17 5.41 -13.42
C THR A 94 4.70 5.34 -13.11
N THR A 95 4.37 4.64 -12.04
CA THR A 95 2.99 4.50 -11.58
C THR A 95 2.76 5.33 -10.33
N THR A 96 1.68 6.09 -10.33
CA THR A 96 1.20 6.79 -9.13
C THR A 96 0.21 5.91 -8.39
N TYR A 97 0.53 5.61 -7.14
CA TYR A 97 -0.36 4.92 -6.21
C TYR A 97 -1.00 5.92 -5.26
N ASN A 98 -2.32 5.94 -5.22
CA ASN A 98 -3.08 6.67 -4.23
C ASN A 98 -3.29 5.78 -3.00
N ILE A 99 -2.74 6.20 -1.88
CA ILE A 99 -2.91 5.52 -0.59
C ILE A 99 -3.84 6.39 0.24
N ASP A 100 -5.12 6.07 0.21
CA ASP A 100 -6.15 6.82 0.90
C ASP A 100 -6.30 6.31 2.33
N VAL A 101 -6.23 7.21 3.29
CA VAL A 101 -6.38 6.92 4.72
C VAL A 101 -7.68 7.53 5.21
N TYR A 102 -8.56 6.72 5.78
CA TYR A 102 -9.85 7.13 6.31
C TYR A 102 -9.89 6.97 7.82
N GLY A 103 -10.45 7.95 8.50
CA GLY A 103 -10.69 7.93 9.93
C GLY A 103 -12.15 8.19 10.24
N LEU A 104 -12.66 7.47 11.23
CA LEU A 104 -13.99 7.64 11.76
C LEU A 104 -13.91 8.36 13.11
N GLY A 105 -14.72 9.38 13.25
CA GLY A 105 -14.88 10.10 14.51
C GLY A 105 -16.30 9.98 15.05
N VAL A 106 -16.41 10.03 16.36
CA VAL A 106 -17.67 10.13 17.07
C VAL A 106 -17.56 11.27 18.07
N SER A 107 -18.60 12.06 18.15
CA SER A 107 -18.70 13.09 19.18
C SER A 107 -18.62 12.46 20.56
N ALA A 108 -17.81 13.00 21.43
CA ALA A 108 -17.67 12.55 22.81
C ALA A 108 -17.67 13.74 23.76
N ASP A 109 -18.37 13.59 24.87
CA ASP A 109 -18.29 14.52 25.98
C ASP A 109 -17.07 14.15 26.84
N VAL A 110 -16.18 15.10 27.04
CA VAL A 110 -15.01 14.90 27.90
C VAL A 110 -15.46 15.13 29.34
N ILE A 111 -15.10 14.21 30.25
CA ILE A 111 -15.46 14.23 31.68
C ILE A 111 -15.10 15.56 32.37
N ALA A 112 -14.14 16.31 31.84
CA ALA A 112 -13.73 17.63 32.37
C ALA A 112 -14.55 18.82 31.80
N GLY A 113 -15.72 18.59 31.19
CA GLY A 113 -16.62 19.62 30.69
C GLY A 113 -16.34 20.16 29.31
N GLY A 114 -15.59 19.44 28.52
CA GLY A 114 -15.37 19.72 27.09
C GLY A 114 -16.18 18.78 26.19
N HIS A 115 -16.61 19.29 25.04
CA HIS A 115 -17.18 18.49 23.96
C HIS A 115 -16.15 18.35 22.83
N THR A 116 -15.86 17.12 22.42
CA THR A 116 -15.01 16.87 21.24
C THR A 116 -15.92 16.54 20.06
N PRO A 117 -16.00 17.42 19.05
CA PRO A 117 -16.75 17.13 17.82
C PRO A 117 -16.21 15.89 17.11
N GLY A 118 -17.11 15.12 16.49
CA GLY A 118 -16.72 13.89 15.81
C GLY A 118 -15.80 14.10 14.62
N ASP A 119 -15.88 15.24 13.93
CA ASP A 119 -14.98 15.63 12.85
C ASP A 119 -13.53 15.82 13.34
N SER A 120 -13.34 16.41 14.50
CA SER A 120 -12.04 16.53 15.16
C SER A 120 -11.45 15.15 15.47
N GLY A 121 -12.26 14.25 16.04
CA GLY A 121 -11.85 12.87 16.30
C GLY A 121 -11.46 12.10 15.03
N ALA A 122 -12.23 12.26 13.95
CA ALA A 122 -11.95 11.68 12.66
C ALA A 122 -10.62 12.20 12.08
N ALA A 123 -10.40 13.52 12.11
CA ALA A 123 -9.17 14.14 11.62
C ALA A 123 -7.93 13.65 12.40
N LEU A 124 -8.00 13.57 13.73
CA LEU A 124 -6.90 13.04 14.55
C LEU A 124 -6.57 11.59 14.20
N THR A 125 -7.58 10.76 13.95
CA THR A 125 -7.42 9.36 13.52
C THR A 125 -6.71 9.30 12.16
N VAL A 126 -7.11 10.14 11.21
CA VAL A 126 -6.46 10.22 9.89
C VAL A 126 -5.02 10.70 10.02
N HIS A 127 -4.75 11.75 10.80
CA HIS A 127 -3.37 12.24 10.99
C HIS A 127 -2.45 11.16 11.57
N ARG A 128 -2.95 10.35 12.51
CA ARG A 128 -2.22 9.20 13.04
C ARG A 128 -1.96 8.16 11.97
N GLY A 129 -2.99 7.78 11.22
CA GLY A 129 -2.87 6.80 10.13
C GLY A 129 -1.90 7.25 9.04
N VAL A 130 -1.99 8.51 8.59
CA VAL A 130 -1.07 9.11 7.61
C VAL A 130 0.37 9.07 8.08
N ARG A 131 0.62 9.44 9.36
CA ARG A 131 1.97 9.40 9.92
C ARG A 131 2.52 7.98 9.93
N LEU A 132 1.72 7.00 10.32
CA LEU A 132 2.11 5.60 10.36
C LEU A 132 2.42 5.08 8.93
N VAL A 133 1.51 5.26 7.98
CA VAL A 133 1.71 4.90 6.58
C VAL A 133 2.97 5.54 6.01
N ARG A 134 3.15 6.85 6.21
CA ARG A 134 4.33 7.56 5.74
C ARG A 134 5.61 7.00 6.33
N ASN A 135 5.65 6.76 7.64
CA ASN A 135 6.84 6.26 8.32
C ASN A 135 7.20 4.85 7.84
N ILE A 136 6.22 3.98 7.64
CA ILE A 136 6.43 2.64 7.09
C ILE A 136 7.01 2.75 5.67
N LEU A 137 6.31 3.44 4.79
CA LEU A 137 6.71 3.50 3.38
C LEU A 137 8.02 4.26 3.15
N MET A 138 8.39 5.20 4.03
CA MET A 138 9.64 5.96 3.93
C MET A 138 10.80 5.31 4.70
N ALA A 139 10.58 4.18 5.36
CA ALA A 139 11.65 3.44 6.01
C ALA A 139 12.72 3.01 5.00
N ALA A 140 13.99 3.09 5.40
CA ALA A 140 15.13 2.74 4.53
C ALA A 140 15.07 1.29 4.04
N HIS A 141 14.48 0.40 4.84
CA HIS A 141 14.27 -1.00 4.50
C HIS A 141 13.42 -1.17 3.22
N TYR A 142 12.43 -0.30 3.02
CA TYR A 142 11.50 -0.38 1.89
C TYR A 142 11.81 0.58 0.73
N VAL A 143 13.06 1.02 0.58
CA VAL A 143 13.44 1.93 -0.54
C VAL A 143 13.09 1.34 -1.91
N TYR A 144 13.27 0.04 -2.07
CA TYR A 144 12.95 -0.70 -3.29
C TYR A 144 11.76 -1.65 -3.11
N LEU A 145 10.93 -1.41 -2.09
CA LEU A 145 9.77 -2.22 -1.73
C LEU A 145 10.07 -3.70 -1.50
N ASP A 146 11.35 -4.06 -1.32
CA ASP A 146 11.77 -5.45 -1.16
C ASP A 146 11.25 -6.36 -2.28
N LEU A 147 11.36 -5.86 -3.53
CA LEU A 147 10.99 -6.54 -4.76
C LEU A 147 12.23 -6.71 -5.63
N GLU A 148 12.55 -7.96 -5.91
CA GLU A 148 13.68 -8.34 -6.77
C GLU A 148 13.21 -9.33 -7.83
N TYR A 149 13.80 -9.24 -9.02
CA TYR A 149 13.65 -10.26 -10.05
C TYR A 149 14.41 -11.52 -9.67
N THR A 150 14.13 -12.63 -10.34
CA THR A 150 14.81 -13.92 -10.13
C THR A 150 16.32 -13.86 -10.25
N ASN A 151 16.84 -12.95 -11.09
CA ASN A 151 18.27 -12.69 -11.26
C ASN A 151 18.87 -11.80 -10.16
N GLY A 152 18.08 -11.36 -9.18
CA GLY A 152 18.49 -10.47 -8.10
C GLY A 152 18.48 -8.98 -8.45
N ASP A 153 18.05 -8.60 -9.66
CA ASP A 153 17.87 -7.20 -10.01
C ASP A 153 16.61 -6.63 -9.33
N ARG A 154 16.66 -5.34 -9.05
CA ARG A 154 15.54 -4.66 -8.39
C ARG A 154 14.42 -4.37 -9.38
N VAL A 155 13.20 -4.73 -9.03
CA VAL A 155 12.01 -4.39 -9.80
C VAL A 155 11.77 -2.88 -9.78
N VAL A 156 11.85 -2.28 -8.59
CA VAL A 156 11.63 -0.84 -8.37
C VAL A 156 12.94 -0.09 -8.47
N SER A 157 13.00 0.88 -9.35
CA SER A 157 14.17 1.77 -9.53
C SER A 157 14.14 2.99 -8.59
N GLY A 158 12.97 3.43 -8.18
CA GLY A 158 12.81 4.55 -7.26
C GLY A 158 11.36 4.79 -6.83
N ARG A 159 11.20 5.54 -5.75
CA ARG A 159 9.89 5.95 -5.24
C ARG A 159 9.93 7.36 -4.67
N TRP A 160 8.83 8.08 -4.81
CA TRP A 160 8.70 9.46 -4.32
C TRP A 160 7.32 9.67 -3.72
N MET A 161 7.28 10.23 -2.52
CA MET A 161 6.03 10.66 -1.92
C MET A 161 5.74 12.10 -2.32
N ARG A 162 4.55 12.32 -2.84
CA ARG A 162 4.06 13.64 -3.21
C ARG A 162 3.31 14.32 -2.06
N THR A 163 2.58 15.37 -2.39
CA THR A 163 1.69 16.11 -1.50
C THR A 163 0.62 15.21 -0.89
N ILE A 164 0.29 15.47 0.36
CA ILE A 164 -0.73 14.74 1.12
C ILE A 164 -1.94 15.66 1.35
N PRO A 165 -2.90 15.74 0.42
CA PRO A 165 -4.12 16.48 0.63
C PRO A 165 -5.02 15.80 1.64
N MET A 166 -5.63 16.61 2.52
CA MET A 166 -6.69 16.21 3.43
C MET A 166 -8.04 16.57 2.81
N TYR A 167 -9.03 15.70 2.92
CA TYR A 167 -10.34 15.93 2.35
C TYR A 167 -11.45 15.21 3.12
N GLN A 168 -12.67 15.65 2.90
CA GLN A 168 -13.86 14.96 3.39
C GLN A 168 -14.45 14.15 2.23
N PRO A 169 -14.53 12.82 2.32
CA PRO A 169 -15.17 12.03 1.29
C PRO A 169 -16.66 12.37 1.22
N GLN A 170 -17.20 12.47 0.00
CA GLN A 170 -18.63 12.64 -0.19
C GLN A 170 -19.34 11.32 0.14
N ILE A 171 -19.91 11.24 1.32
CA ILE A 171 -20.70 10.11 1.80
C ILE A 171 -22.15 10.56 1.83
N ASP A 172 -23.04 9.75 1.31
CA ASP A 172 -24.47 10.03 1.35
C ASP A 172 -24.93 10.41 2.77
N ASN A 173 -25.58 11.55 2.89
CA ASN A 173 -25.89 12.32 4.12
C ASN A 173 -26.71 11.60 5.20
N ARG A 174 -26.85 10.29 5.15
CA ARG A 174 -27.60 9.49 6.15
C ARG A 174 -26.71 8.88 7.23
N ALA A 175 -25.41 9.08 7.17
CA ALA A 175 -24.50 8.57 8.18
C ALA A 175 -24.31 9.60 9.29
N ILE A 176 -24.67 9.23 10.49
CA ILE A 176 -24.39 9.94 11.76
C ILE A 176 -22.87 9.99 12.02
N GLU A 177 -22.12 9.27 11.23
CA GLU A 177 -20.69 9.08 11.37
C GLU A 177 -19.91 10.09 10.52
N GLN A 178 -19.00 10.78 11.16
CA GLN A 178 -18.13 11.73 10.48
C GLN A 178 -16.86 11.02 10.04
N VAL A 179 -16.66 10.94 8.72
CA VAL A 179 -15.47 10.38 8.12
C VAL A 179 -14.61 11.50 7.56
N TYR A 180 -13.34 11.47 7.90
CA TYR A 180 -12.32 12.33 7.34
C TYR A 180 -11.32 11.48 6.56
N ALA A 181 -10.63 12.06 5.58
CA ALA A 181 -9.70 11.31 4.77
C ALA A 181 -8.46 12.12 4.38
N ALA A 182 -7.39 11.41 4.05
CA ALA A 182 -6.19 11.96 3.44
C ALA A 182 -5.72 11.03 2.34
N ARG A 183 -5.07 11.57 1.32
CA ARG A 183 -4.46 10.82 0.24
C ARG A 183 -2.96 11.01 0.25
N LEU A 184 -2.21 9.94 0.32
CA LEU A 184 -0.79 9.94 0.04
C LEU A 184 -0.61 9.47 -1.40
N ALA A 185 -0.07 10.32 -2.26
CA ALA A 185 0.30 9.92 -3.61
C ALA A 185 1.78 9.49 -3.59
N LEU A 186 2.03 8.24 -3.98
CA LEU A 186 3.35 7.64 -4.08
C LEU A 186 3.64 7.30 -5.52
N ASP A 187 4.67 7.92 -6.09
CA ASP A 187 5.17 7.55 -7.41
C ASP A 187 6.22 6.45 -7.25
N VAL A 188 6.10 5.41 -8.04
CA VAL A 188 7.05 4.30 -8.09
C VAL A 188 7.47 4.09 -9.54
N SER A 189 8.77 4.09 -9.78
CA SER A 189 9.34 3.80 -11.11
C SER A 189 9.89 2.39 -11.17
N PHE A 190 9.61 1.71 -12.27
CA PHE A 190 10.07 0.37 -12.59
C PHE A 190 10.24 0.22 -14.10
N ASN A 191 10.74 -0.92 -14.54
CA ASN A 191 10.88 -1.21 -15.96
C ASN A 191 9.80 -2.20 -16.40
N GLU A 192 9.09 -1.87 -17.46
CA GLU A 192 8.24 -2.80 -18.19
C GLU A 192 9.05 -3.48 -19.29
N TYR A 193 8.91 -4.78 -19.42
CA TYR A 193 9.61 -5.57 -20.40
C TYR A 193 8.66 -6.02 -21.51
N SER A 194 9.17 -6.09 -22.74
CA SER A 194 8.39 -6.59 -23.88
C SER A 194 8.15 -8.10 -23.75
N PRO A 195 6.92 -8.57 -23.83
CA PRO A 195 6.60 -10.00 -23.77
C PRO A 195 7.16 -10.79 -24.97
N GLN A 196 7.72 -10.12 -25.99
CA GLN A 196 8.29 -10.73 -27.18
C GLN A 196 9.78 -11.07 -27.04
N VAL A 197 10.42 -10.69 -25.96
CA VAL A 197 11.82 -11.03 -25.71
C VAL A 197 11.89 -12.44 -25.17
N THR A 198 11.82 -13.39 -26.08
CA THR A 198 12.18 -14.78 -25.80
C THR A 198 13.70 -14.90 -25.82
N ASP A 199 14.27 -15.59 -24.91
CA ASP A 199 15.55 -16.29 -24.89
C ASP A 199 16.74 -15.71 -24.16
N GLU A 200 16.80 -14.45 -23.72
CA GLU A 200 17.97 -13.99 -22.95
C GLU A 200 17.68 -13.03 -21.79
N HIS A 201 16.44 -12.65 -21.60
CA HIS A 201 16.07 -11.79 -20.46
C HIS A 201 15.01 -12.51 -19.65
N ASP A 202 15.33 -12.73 -18.39
CA ASP A 202 14.43 -13.36 -17.43
C ASP A 202 13.05 -12.70 -17.48
N VAL A 203 12.11 -13.37 -18.10
CA VAL A 203 10.70 -13.16 -17.84
C VAL A 203 10.54 -13.34 -16.33
N LEU A 204 9.75 -12.53 -15.70
CA LEU A 204 9.46 -12.63 -14.28
C LEU A 204 8.82 -14.00 -14.01
N GLU A 205 9.63 -15.04 -13.89
CA GLU A 205 9.15 -16.43 -13.76
C GLU A 205 8.73 -16.75 -12.33
N LEU A 206 9.32 -16.06 -11.36
CA LEU A 206 9.03 -16.31 -9.96
C LEU A 206 9.17 -15.01 -9.15
N ILE A 207 8.11 -14.58 -8.50
CA ILE A 207 8.20 -13.62 -7.41
C ILE A 207 8.08 -14.40 -6.12
N SER A 208 9.22 -14.67 -5.49
CA SER A 208 9.23 -15.18 -4.13
C SER A 208 9.18 -13.99 -3.16
N VAL A 209 8.11 -13.84 -2.44
CA VAL A 209 7.99 -12.86 -1.37
C VAL A 209 8.21 -13.56 -0.05
N ASP A 210 9.46 -13.58 0.39
CA ASP A 210 9.82 -14.03 1.73
C ASP A 210 9.61 -12.90 2.73
N VAL A 211 8.60 -13.01 3.56
CA VAL A 211 8.47 -12.14 4.73
C VAL A 211 9.29 -12.77 5.85
N LYS A 212 10.49 -12.26 6.07
CA LYS A 212 11.38 -12.72 7.16
C LYS A 212 11.22 -11.85 8.40
N ARG A 213 11.11 -12.48 9.54
CA ARG A 213 11.13 -11.80 10.83
C ARG A 213 12.52 -11.22 11.08
N THR A 214 12.58 -9.92 11.39
CA THR A 214 13.84 -9.28 11.74
C THR A 214 14.30 -9.80 13.09
N GLY A 215 15.41 -10.48 13.13
CA GLY A 215 16.06 -10.95 14.38
C GLY A 215 16.45 -12.44 14.39
N ASP A 216 15.66 -13.31 13.83
CA ASP A 216 15.94 -14.76 13.76
C ASP A 216 15.95 -15.33 12.33
N GLY A 217 15.63 -14.50 11.34
CA GLY A 217 15.59 -14.88 9.93
C GLY A 217 14.45 -15.86 9.59
N GLN A 218 13.51 -16.08 10.50
CA GLN A 218 12.42 -17.01 10.28
C GLN A 218 11.42 -16.44 9.26
N ILE A 219 11.10 -17.22 8.22
CA ILE A 219 10.09 -16.87 7.21
C ILE A 219 8.73 -16.90 7.90
N ILE A 220 8.01 -15.77 7.92
CA ILE A 220 6.69 -15.64 8.53
C ILE A 220 5.58 -15.88 7.51
N ALA A 221 5.83 -15.53 6.25
CA ALA A 221 4.95 -15.79 5.14
C ALA A 221 5.79 -15.97 3.88
N GLU A 222 5.44 -16.94 3.07
CA GLU A 222 6.04 -17.23 1.79
C GLU A 222 4.90 -17.22 0.77
N ALA A 223 5.03 -16.42 -0.27
CA ALA A 223 4.13 -16.45 -1.41
C ALA A 223 4.99 -16.62 -2.67
N ASP A 224 4.95 -17.82 -3.21
CA ASP A 224 5.56 -18.12 -4.49
C ASP A 224 4.53 -17.96 -5.61
N PHE A 225 4.77 -17.01 -6.47
CA PHE A 225 4.02 -16.85 -7.72
C PHE A 225 4.86 -17.49 -8.83
N ASP A 226 4.57 -18.75 -9.15
CA ASP A 226 5.24 -19.49 -10.24
C ASP A 226 4.56 -19.16 -11.56
N TYR A 227 5.23 -18.41 -12.40
CA TYR A 227 4.79 -18.06 -13.76
C TYR A 227 5.36 -19.01 -14.83
N SER A 228 6.10 -20.04 -14.43
CA SER A 228 6.78 -20.96 -15.34
C SER A 228 5.87 -22.06 -15.90
N THR A 229 4.65 -22.22 -15.40
CA THR A 229 3.72 -23.26 -15.86
C THR A 229 2.70 -22.68 -16.83
N PRO A 230 2.62 -23.23 -18.07
CA PRO A 230 1.65 -22.84 -19.07
C PRO A 230 0.20 -23.19 -18.69
#